data_8ea9f5b90a1e75704c6db348ee2840ff
#
_entry.id   8ea9f5b90a1e75704c6db348ee2840ff
#
_cell.length_a   1.000
_cell.length_b   1.000
_cell.length_c   1.000
_cell.angle_alpha   90.00
_cell.angle_beta   90.00
_cell.angle_gamma   90.00
#
_symmetry.space_group_name_H-M   'P 1'
#
loop_
_entity.id
_entity.type
_entity.pdbx_description
1 polymer ?
#
loop_
_entity_poly.entity_id
_entity_poly.type
_entity_poly.pdbx_seq_one_letter_code
_entity_poly.pdbx_strand_id
1 'polypeptide(L)'
;MIHNQIVTYGLTDEEIVELQNVKPNKDCSIIIADCATDIIALNAYASVVRKSKLDQSDYDLLSSYLEEVGDYADTIILVGEDNNLKSFSKKVKIFATFEDFLEKAKYTLVASYAKHRQSDEFSSKISLALRMVILIKRNPGISTAILADKLDMSTRSVQRYIETLRMSGEWIDYDTSLHGWRLEHEKSFLLDFEDTDK
;
A
#
# COMPACT_ATOMS: atom_id res chain seq x y z
N MET A 1 2.28 3.73 -8.07
CA MET A 1 3.23 4.84 -7.77
C MET A 1 3.48 4.73 -6.28
N ILE A 2 4.70 4.46 -5.85
CA ILE A 2 5.02 4.34 -4.42
C ILE A 2 4.96 5.74 -3.84
N HIS A 3 4.01 5.99 -2.96
CA HIS A 3 3.89 7.27 -2.27
C HIS A 3 4.96 7.34 -1.17
N ASN A 4 6.07 7.97 -1.50
CA ASN A 4 7.23 8.11 -0.63
C ASN A 4 7.05 9.36 0.25
N GLN A 5 6.02 9.33 1.11
CA GLN A 5 5.56 10.50 1.84
C GLN A 5 5.46 10.22 3.34
N ILE A 6 5.86 11.21 4.14
CA ILE A 6 5.55 11.32 5.56
C ILE A 6 4.60 12.50 5.71
N VAL A 7 3.48 12.30 6.37
CA VAL A 7 2.57 13.38 6.74
C VAL A 7 2.92 13.87 8.15
N THR A 8 2.90 15.17 8.37
CA THR A 8 3.08 15.77 9.69
C THR A 8 1.88 16.64 10.05
N TYR A 9 1.45 16.61 11.31
CA TYR A 9 0.41 17.47 11.82
C TYR A 9 0.79 18.07 13.18
N GLY A 10 0.80 19.39 13.23
CA GLY A 10 1.08 20.16 14.45
C GLY A 10 2.52 20.19 14.90
N LEU A 11 3.47 19.75 14.07
CA LEU A 11 4.92 19.93 14.33
C LEU A 11 5.33 21.38 14.05
N THR A 12 6.40 21.83 14.71
CA THR A 12 7.03 23.12 14.43
C THR A 12 7.93 23.02 13.19
N ASP A 13 8.28 24.17 12.58
CA ASP A 13 9.19 24.20 11.43
C ASP A 13 10.58 23.60 11.77
N GLU A 14 11.07 23.81 13.00
CA GLU A 14 12.33 23.25 13.49
C GLU A 14 12.25 21.72 13.55
N GLU A 15 11.18 21.17 14.09
CA GLU A 15 10.94 19.73 14.16
C GLU A 15 10.81 19.09 12.77
N ILE A 16 10.19 19.79 11.82
CA ILE A 16 10.08 19.35 10.43
C ILE A 16 11.47 19.28 9.79
N VAL A 17 12.33 20.27 10.03
CA VAL A 17 13.73 20.26 9.56
C VAL A 17 14.50 19.08 10.15
N GLU A 18 14.38 18.81 11.45
CA GLU A 18 15.00 17.67 12.09
C GLU A 18 14.49 16.34 11.52
N LEU A 19 13.18 16.23 11.27
CA LEU A 19 12.58 15.06 10.65
C LEU A 19 13.12 14.82 9.23
N GLN A 20 13.38 15.87 8.45
CA GLN A 20 14.00 15.75 7.13
C GLN A 20 15.40 15.10 7.17
N ASN A 21 16.14 15.28 8.25
CA ASN A 21 17.48 14.70 8.42
C ASN A 21 17.46 13.19 8.74
N VAL A 22 16.35 12.68 9.29
CA VAL A 22 16.20 11.28 9.71
C VAL A 22 15.30 10.45 8.81
N LYS A 23 14.71 11.04 7.75
CA LYS A 23 13.84 10.33 6.82
C LYS A 23 14.57 9.17 6.10
N PRO A 24 13.86 8.07 5.74
CA PRO A 24 14.49 6.82 5.29
C PRO A 24 15.26 6.93 3.97
N ASN A 25 14.86 7.83 3.08
CA ASN A 25 15.56 8.06 1.83
C ASN A 25 15.42 9.53 1.36
N LYS A 26 16.25 9.91 0.38
CA LYS A 26 16.29 11.29 -0.14
C LYS A 26 15.02 11.67 -0.91
N ASP A 27 14.38 10.70 -1.53
CA ASP A 27 13.18 10.92 -2.37
C ASP A 27 11.89 10.98 -1.53
N CYS A 28 12.00 10.77 -0.21
CA CYS A 28 10.89 10.91 0.71
C CYS A 28 10.52 12.38 0.87
N SER A 29 9.28 12.74 0.58
CA SER A 29 8.71 14.06 0.84
C SER A 29 8.03 14.12 2.20
N ILE A 30 8.07 15.30 2.83
CA ILE A 30 7.28 15.59 4.03
C ILE A 30 6.14 16.52 3.60
N ILE A 31 4.92 16.16 3.98
CA ILE A 31 3.71 16.94 3.72
C ILE A 31 3.16 17.39 5.05
N ILE A 32 2.82 18.66 5.16
CA ILE A 32 2.20 19.24 6.34
C ILE A 32 0.69 19.15 6.15
N ALA A 33 0.00 18.49 7.06
CA ALA A 33 -1.45 18.40 7.11
C ALA A 33 -2.03 19.61 7.86
N ASP A 34 -3.15 20.11 7.38
CA ASP A 34 -3.86 21.22 8.01
C ASP A 34 -4.89 20.72 9.05
N CYS A 35 -5.33 19.48 8.94
CA CYS A 35 -6.29 18.86 9.84
C CYS A 35 -6.11 17.33 9.93
N ALA A 36 -6.81 16.70 10.88
CA ALA A 36 -6.75 15.26 11.08
C ALA A 36 -7.29 14.45 9.86
N THR A 37 -8.24 15.00 9.11
CA THR A 37 -8.78 14.37 7.90
C THR A 37 -7.69 14.22 6.83
N ASP A 38 -6.76 15.16 6.72
CA ASP A 38 -5.66 15.08 5.76
C ASP A 38 -4.70 13.93 6.08
N ILE A 39 -4.55 13.58 7.36
CA ILE A 39 -3.72 12.44 7.80
C ILE A 39 -4.23 11.13 7.17
N ILE A 40 -5.55 11.01 7.03
CA ILE A 40 -6.21 9.83 6.45
C ILE A 40 -6.22 9.91 4.92
N ALA A 41 -6.47 11.09 4.37
CA ALA A 41 -6.62 11.30 2.93
C ALA A 41 -5.30 11.24 2.17
N LEU A 42 -4.20 11.63 2.82
CA LEU A 42 -2.87 11.61 2.22
C LEU A 42 -2.28 10.21 2.39
N ASN A 43 -2.11 9.49 1.29
CA ASN A 43 -1.56 8.13 1.28
C ASN A 43 -0.04 8.16 1.60
N ALA A 44 0.27 8.16 2.89
CA ALA A 44 1.63 8.21 3.44
C ALA A 44 2.01 6.86 4.04
N TYR A 45 3.30 6.53 4.11
CA TYR A 45 3.74 5.34 4.83
C TYR A 45 3.89 5.57 6.35
N ALA A 46 3.94 6.82 6.78
CA ALA A 46 3.92 7.20 8.18
C ALA A 46 3.35 8.61 8.37
N SER A 47 2.63 8.81 9.47
CA SER A 47 2.11 10.11 9.87
C SER A 47 2.65 10.44 11.27
N VAL A 48 3.29 11.60 11.42
CA VAL A 48 3.84 12.10 12.70
C VAL A 48 2.97 13.23 13.19
N VAL A 49 2.28 13.01 14.29
CA VAL A 49 1.20 13.87 14.77
C VAL A 49 1.47 14.32 16.20
N ARG A 50 1.39 15.61 16.45
CA ARG A 50 1.45 16.15 17.81
C ARG A 50 0.11 15.95 18.53
N LYS A 51 0.15 15.19 19.60
CA LYS A 51 -1.04 14.84 20.40
C LYS A 51 -1.86 16.05 20.85
N SER A 52 -1.20 17.12 21.32
CA SER A 52 -1.87 18.32 21.82
C SER A 52 -2.63 19.11 20.75
N LYS A 53 -2.49 18.75 19.49
CA LYS A 53 -3.23 19.37 18.38
C LYS A 53 -4.48 18.60 17.98
N LEU A 54 -4.65 17.39 18.49
CA LEU A 54 -5.83 16.57 18.24
C LEU A 54 -6.89 16.84 19.32
N ASP A 55 -8.11 17.04 18.91
CA ASP A 55 -9.28 17.05 19.79
C ASP A 55 -9.94 15.65 19.87
N GLN A 56 -11.03 15.52 20.63
CA GLN A 56 -11.71 14.24 20.79
C GLN A 56 -12.28 13.73 19.45
N SER A 57 -12.79 14.61 18.60
CA SER A 57 -13.35 14.26 17.29
C SER A 57 -12.27 13.72 16.36
N ASP A 58 -11.07 14.29 16.38
CA ASP A 58 -9.91 13.82 15.63
C ASP A 58 -9.49 12.41 16.06
N TYR A 59 -9.54 12.15 17.38
CA TYR A 59 -9.24 10.83 17.93
C TYR A 59 -10.26 9.78 17.48
N ASP A 60 -11.54 10.09 17.56
CA ASP A 60 -12.60 9.19 17.15
C ASP A 60 -12.49 8.88 15.65
N LEU A 61 -12.16 9.87 14.84
CA LEU A 61 -11.92 9.74 13.42
C LEU A 61 -10.72 8.82 13.13
N LEU A 62 -9.57 9.06 13.75
CA LEU A 62 -8.37 8.26 13.57
C LEU A 62 -8.56 6.83 14.08
N SER A 63 -9.28 6.64 15.18
CA SER A 63 -9.60 5.33 15.74
C SER A 63 -10.47 4.52 14.77
N SER A 64 -11.54 5.11 14.27
CA SER A 64 -12.44 4.49 13.29
C SER A 64 -11.69 4.09 12.01
N TYR A 65 -10.84 4.97 11.51
CA TYR A 65 -10.00 4.68 10.35
C TYR A 65 -9.08 3.48 10.59
N LEU A 66 -8.41 3.42 11.74
CA LEU A 66 -7.50 2.32 12.08
C LEU A 66 -8.23 0.99 12.28
N GLU A 67 -9.47 1.02 12.74
CA GLU A 67 -10.32 -0.18 12.85
C GLU A 67 -10.75 -0.69 11.48
N GLU A 68 -11.18 0.20 10.59
CA GLU A 68 -11.67 -0.11 9.25
C GLU A 68 -10.54 -0.64 8.34
N VAL A 69 -9.42 0.07 8.27
CA VAL A 69 -8.30 -0.27 7.36
C VAL A 69 -7.47 -1.44 7.88
N GLY A 70 -7.56 -1.75 9.15
CA GLY A 70 -6.91 -2.91 9.74
C GLY A 70 -5.39 -2.92 9.56
N ASP A 71 -4.80 -4.05 9.14
CA ASP A 71 -3.34 -4.23 9.01
C ASP A 71 -2.71 -3.46 7.84
N TYR A 72 -3.52 -2.88 6.97
CA TYR A 72 -3.08 -2.06 5.84
C TYR A 72 -2.90 -0.59 6.20
N ALA A 73 -3.29 -0.19 7.42
CA ALA A 73 -3.13 1.20 7.86
C ALA A 73 -1.66 1.62 7.89
N ASP A 74 -1.45 2.87 7.51
CA ASP A 74 -0.17 3.55 7.68
C ASP A 74 0.22 3.61 9.15
N THR A 75 1.51 3.76 9.42
CA THR A 75 1.97 3.88 10.81
C THR A 75 1.69 5.29 11.32
N ILE A 76 0.78 5.41 12.28
CA ILE A 76 0.56 6.68 13.00
C ILE A 76 1.48 6.75 14.19
N ILE A 77 2.20 7.87 14.29
CA ILE A 77 3.16 8.17 15.35
C ILE A 77 2.66 9.40 16.09
N LEU A 78 2.27 9.23 17.33
CA LEU A 78 1.82 10.31 18.19
C LEU A 78 2.97 10.79 19.08
N VAL A 79 3.18 12.09 19.12
CA VAL A 79 4.25 12.73 19.88
C VAL A 79 3.64 13.69 20.90
N GLY A 80 4.06 13.59 22.16
CA GLY A 80 3.65 14.45 23.26
C GLY A 80 3.05 13.69 24.43
N GLU A 81 3.22 14.27 25.62
CA GLU A 81 2.63 13.75 26.86
C GLU A 81 1.13 14.00 26.87
N ASP A 82 0.34 12.95 26.99
CA ASP A 82 -1.06 13.01 27.43
C ASP A 82 -1.48 11.62 27.92
N ASN A 83 -2.05 11.59 29.12
CA ASN A 83 -2.42 10.35 29.79
C ASN A 83 -3.79 9.80 29.37
N ASN A 84 -4.56 10.52 28.56
CA ASN A 84 -5.94 10.16 28.23
C ASN A 84 -6.07 9.18 27.05
N LEU A 85 -4.97 8.81 26.38
CA LEU A 85 -4.98 8.02 25.15
C LEU A 85 -4.57 6.55 25.33
N LYS A 86 -5.01 5.93 26.41
CA LYS A 86 -4.70 4.50 26.67
C LYS A 86 -5.41 3.50 25.74
N SER A 87 -6.34 3.94 24.92
CA SER A 87 -7.19 3.06 24.11
C SER A 87 -6.88 3.04 22.60
N PHE A 88 -5.84 3.73 22.17
CA PHE A 88 -5.46 3.66 20.75
C PHE A 88 -4.91 2.28 20.38
N SER A 89 -5.26 1.83 19.19
CA SER A 89 -4.85 0.59 18.55
C SER A 89 -3.34 0.29 18.73
N LYS A 90 -2.97 -1.00 18.81
CA LYS A 90 -1.57 -1.49 18.79
C LYS A 90 -0.73 -0.98 17.58
N LYS A 91 -1.37 -0.33 16.61
CA LYS A 91 -0.78 0.22 15.39
C LYS A 91 -0.25 1.64 15.55
N VAL A 92 -0.63 2.31 16.62
CA VAL A 92 -0.16 3.65 16.95
C VAL A 92 1.08 3.55 17.81
N LYS A 93 2.15 4.22 17.40
CA LYS A 93 3.37 4.38 18.21
C LYS A 93 3.28 5.70 18.96
N ILE A 94 3.49 5.68 20.26
CA ILE A 94 3.40 6.85 21.13
C ILE A 94 4.77 7.14 21.71
N PHE A 95 5.20 8.39 21.61
CA PHE A 95 6.43 8.92 22.20
C PHE A 95 6.06 10.09 23.13
N ALA A 96 6.74 10.17 24.28
CA ALA A 96 6.47 11.21 25.26
C ALA A 96 6.88 12.58 24.74
N THR A 97 8.03 12.66 24.06
CA THR A 97 8.55 13.89 23.46
C THR A 97 8.92 13.69 21.99
N PHE A 98 9.17 14.79 21.30
CA PHE A 98 9.66 14.73 19.92
C PHE A 98 11.11 14.22 19.88
N GLU A 99 11.90 14.53 20.86
CA GLU A 99 13.29 14.04 21.01
C GLU A 99 13.31 12.51 21.18
N ASP A 100 12.44 11.95 22.05
CA ASP A 100 12.30 10.49 22.20
C ASP A 100 11.93 9.80 20.88
N PHE A 101 11.09 10.46 20.08
CA PHE A 101 10.78 9.99 18.75
C PHE A 101 11.98 10.06 17.83
N LEU A 102 12.71 11.18 17.78
CA LEU A 102 13.88 11.37 16.91
C LEU A 102 14.97 10.32 17.16
N GLU A 103 15.26 9.98 18.41
CA GLU A 103 16.22 8.92 18.74
C GLU A 103 15.87 7.59 18.08
N LYS A 104 14.60 7.28 17.95
CA LYS A 104 14.08 6.04 17.37
C LYS A 104 13.53 6.21 15.94
N ALA A 105 13.49 7.44 15.44
CA ALA A 105 12.85 7.79 14.18
C ALA A 105 13.41 6.99 13.01
N LYS A 106 14.71 6.87 12.91
CA LYS A 106 15.37 6.13 11.85
C LYS A 106 14.86 4.69 11.76
N TYR A 107 14.78 3.98 12.88
CA TYR A 107 14.27 2.60 12.90
C TYR A 107 12.76 2.54 12.65
N THR A 108 12.02 3.46 13.27
CA THR A 108 10.56 3.51 13.17
C THR A 108 10.11 3.81 11.75
N LEU A 109 10.70 4.81 11.11
CA LEU A 109 10.36 5.22 9.74
C LEU A 109 10.84 4.21 8.69
N VAL A 110 12.03 3.62 8.87
CA VAL A 110 12.53 2.56 7.98
C VAL A 110 11.64 1.33 8.04
N ALA A 111 11.21 0.91 9.24
CA ALA A 111 10.30 -0.22 9.40
C ALA A 111 8.92 0.06 8.76
N SER A 112 8.39 1.26 8.94
CA SER A 112 7.11 1.69 8.33
C SER A 112 7.21 1.72 6.81
N TYR A 113 8.28 2.29 6.27
CA TYR A 113 8.55 2.33 4.84
C TYR A 113 8.69 0.93 4.23
N ALA A 114 9.42 0.03 4.90
CA ALA A 114 9.58 -1.35 4.42
C ALA A 114 8.24 -2.10 4.39
N LYS A 115 7.40 -1.92 5.41
CA LYS A 115 6.04 -2.50 5.46
C LYS A 115 5.17 -1.98 4.32
N HIS A 116 5.13 -0.67 4.13
CA HIS A 116 4.36 -0.02 3.07
C HIS A 116 4.81 -0.50 1.68
N ARG A 117 6.12 -0.55 1.44
CA ARG A 117 6.68 -1.05 0.18
C ARG A 117 6.30 -2.51 -0.10
N GLN A 118 6.29 -3.37 0.90
CA GLN A 118 5.84 -4.76 0.74
C GLN A 118 4.36 -4.84 0.35
N SER A 119 3.51 -4.02 0.97
CA SER A 119 2.09 -3.95 0.63
C SER A 119 1.87 -3.47 -0.80
N ASP A 120 2.58 -2.42 -1.21
CA ASP A 120 2.51 -1.88 -2.58
C ASP A 120 3.01 -2.89 -3.62
N GLU A 121 4.11 -3.58 -3.34
CA GLU A 121 4.62 -4.64 -4.23
C GLU A 121 3.63 -5.78 -4.38
N PHE A 122 2.95 -6.18 -3.30
CA PHE A 122 1.94 -7.21 -3.33
C PHE A 122 0.71 -6.76 -4.14
N SER A 123 0.17 -5.57 -3.86
CA SER A 123 -0.95 -4.99 -4.59
C SER A 123 -0.66 -4.81 -6.07
N SER A 124 0.55 -4.35 -6.40
CA SER A 124 1.02 -4.24 -7.79
C SER A 124 1.08 -5.60 -8.49
N LYS A 125 1.58 -6.64 -7.82
CA LYS A 125 1.65 -8.00 -8.37
C LYS A 125 0.26 -8.59 -8.63
N ILE A 126 -0.68 -8.40 -7.70
CA ILE A 126 -2.08 -8.82 -7.89
C ILE A 126 -2.70 -8.06 -9.07
N SER A 127 -2.54 -6.75 -9.12
CA SER A 127 -3.06 -5.93 -10.22
C SER A 127 -2.52 -6.38 -11.58
N LEU A 128 -1.23 -6.69 -11.67
CA LEU A 128 -0.62 -7.21 -12.90
C LEU A 128 -1.18 -8.58 -13.28
N ALA A 129 -1.38 -9.48 -12.31
CA ALA A 129 -1.97 -10.79 -12.53
C ALA A 129 -3.40 -10.68 -13.10
N LEU A 130 -4.24 -9.85 -12.47
CA LEU A 130 -5.61 -9.61 -12.94
C LEU A 130 -5.65 -8.97 -14.33
N ARG A 131 -4.80 -7.97 -14.59
CA ARG A 131 -4.68 -7.34 -15.91
C ARG A 131 -4.24 -8.35 -16.98
N MET A 132 -3.37 -9.29 -16.63
CA MET A 132 -2.93 -10.35 -17.53
C MET A 132 -4.10 -11.26 -17.93
N VAL A 133 -4.90 -11.73 -16.96
CA VAL A 133 -6.10 -12.56 -17.23
C VAL A 133 -7.09 -11.79 -18.13
N ILE A 134 -7.33 -10.51 -17.83
CA ILE A 134 -8.22 -9.65 -18.65
C ILE A 134 -7.70 -9.53 -20.07
N LEU A 135 -6.40 -9.34 -20.27
CA LEU A 135 -5.81 -9.22 -21.61
C LEU A 135 -5.92 -10.53 -22.40
N ILE A 136 -5.66 -11.67 -21.77
CA ILE A 136 -5.80 -12.98 -22.39
C ILE A 136 -7.25 -13.26 -22.76
N LYS A 137 -8.20 -12.95 -21.85
CA LYS A 137 -9.64 -13.13 -22.08
C LYS A 137 -10.14 -12.30 -23.25
N ARG A 138 -9.72 -11.04 -23.35
CA ARG A 138 -10.14 -10.10 -24.39
C ARG A 138 -9.49 -10.33 -25.74
N ASN A 139 -8.34 -11.01 -25.78
CA ASN A 139 -7.55 -11.23 -26.98
C ASN A 139 -7.07 -12.69 -27.04
N PRO A 140 -7.97 -13.65 -27.29
CA PRO A 140 -7.54 -15.06 -27.45
C PRO A 140 -6.48 -15.20 -28.54
N GLY A 141 -5.39 -15.91 -28.21
CA GLY A 141 -4.22 -16.02 -29.09
C GLY A 141 -3.19 -14.90 -28.89
N ILE A 142 -3.29 -14.09 -27.82
CA ILE A 142 -2.29 -13.07 -27.53
C ILE A 142 -0.92 -13.68 -27.26
N SER A 143 0.11 -13.18 -27.93
CA SER A 143 1.47 -13.69 -27.76
C SER A 143 2.12 -13.20 -26.46
N THR A 144 3.12 -13.99 -25.98
CA THR A 144 3.92 -13.58 -24.80
C THR A 144 4.59 -12.22 -24.98
N ALA A 145 5.04 -11.90 -26.20
CA ALA A 145 5.68 -10.64 -26.51
C ALA A 145 4.71 -9.45 -26.39
N ILE A 146 3.49 -9.59 -26.89
CA ILE A 146 2.45 -8.55 -26.78
C ILE A 146 2.03 -8.37 -25.32
N LEU A 147 1.91 -9.46 -24.55
CA LEU A 147 1.63 -9.36 -23.12
C LEU A 147 2.75 -8.62 -22.38
N ALA A 148 4.00 -8.92 -22.70
CA ALA A 148 5.17 -8.27 -22.11
C ALA A 148 5.17 -6.76 -22.38
N ASP A 149 4.89 -6.35 -23.61
CA ASP A 149 4.80 -4.94 -24.01
C ASP A 149 3.63 -4.21 -23.30
N LYS A 150 2.42 -4.81 -23.34
CA LYS A 150 1.22 -4.20 -22.73
C LYS A 150 1.28 -4.07 -21.20
N LEU A 151 2.07 -4.91 -20.53
CA LEU A 151 2.20 -4.94 -19.07
C LEU A 151 3.52 -4.35 -18.58
N ASP A 152 4.35 -3.83 -19.50
CA ASP A 152 5.67 -3.27 -19.19
C ASP A 152 6.55 -4.25 -18.38
N MET A 153 6.68 -5.47 -18.86
CA MET A 153 7.47 -6.52 -18.18
C MET A 153 8.23 -7.40 -19.17
N SER A 154 9.18 -8.17 -18.65
CA SER A 154 9.92 -9.14 -19.49
C SER A 154 9.03 -10.34 -19.87
N THR A 155 9.31 -10.98 -21.00
CA THR A 155 8.64 -12.22 -21.43
C THR A 155 8.80 -13.34 -20.40
N ARG A 156 9.96 -13.42 -19.71
CA ARG A 156 10.20 -14.34 -18.60
C ARG A 156 9.25 -14.08 -17.43
N SER A 157 8.99 -12.79 -17.11
CA SER A 157 8.03 -12.42 -16.08
C SER A 157 6.61 -12.81 -16.46
N VAL A 158 6.21 -12.58 -17.72
CA VAL A 158 4.91 -13.03 -18.26
C VAL A 158 4.73 -14.52 -18.06
N GLN A 159 5.70 -15.33 -18.46
CA GLN A 159 5.62 -16.80 -18.31
C GLN A 159 5.44 -17.22 -16.86
N ARG A 160 6.22 -16.60 -15.94
CA ARG A 160 6.11 -16.87 -14.50
C ARG A 160 4.72 -16.49 -13.93
N TYR A 161 4.15 -15.37 -14.37
CA TYR A 161 2.81 -14.96 -13.98
C TYR A 161 1.73 -15.92 -14.50
N ILE A 162 1.84 -16.34 -15.78
CA ILE A 162 0.92 -17.33 -16.35
C ILE A 162 0.98 -18.65 -15.56
N GLU A 163 2.17 -19.11 -15.22
CA GLU A 163 2.34 -20.32 -14.43
C GLU A 163 1.73 -20.18 -13.03
N THR A 164 1.94 -19.04 -12.37
CA THR A 164 1.32 -18.74 -11.07
C THR A 164 -0.21 -18.71 -11.17
N LEU A 165 -0.77 -18.10 -12.20
CA LEU A 165 -2.22 -18.06 -12.44
C LEU A 165 -2.79 -19.47 -12.67
N ARG A 166 -2.10 -20.30 -13.46
CA ARG A 166 -2.49 -21.70 -13.66
C ARG A 166 -2.48 -22.51 -12.36
N MET A 167 -1.45 -22.32 -11.54
CA MET A 167 -1.38 -22.95 -10.20
C MET A 167 -2.50 -22.45 -9.26
N SER A 168 -3.00 -21.24 -9.49
CA SER A 168 -4.12 -20.67 -8.73
C SER A 168 -5.51 -21.07 -9.26
N GLY A 169 -5.55 -21.93 -10.29
CA GLY A 169 -6.80 -22.45 -10.85
C GLY A 169 -7.29 -21.77 -12.12
N GLU A 170 -6.55 -20.77 -12.66
CA GLU A 170 -6.89 -20.20 -13.96
C GLU A 170 -6.58 -21.17 -15.10
N TRP A 171 -7.57 -21.37 -15.97
CA TRP A 171 -7.44 -22.28 -17.11
C TRP A 171 -6.86 -21.54 -18.33
N ILE A 172 -5.56 -21.24 -18.25
CA ILE A 172 -4.82 -20.58 -19.33
C ILE A 172 -4.01 -21.62 -20.10
N ASP A 173 -4.22 -21.69 -21.41
CA ASP A 173 -3.48 -22.58 -22.29
C ASP A 173 -2.82 -21.84 -23.44
N TYR A 174 -1.74 -22.44 -23.97
CA TYR A 174 -1.10 -21.96 -25.18
C TYR A 174 -1.68 -22.68 -26.40
N ASP A 175 -2.39 -21.93 -27.22
CA ASP A 175 -2.95 -22.45 -28.46
C ASP A 175 -1.91 -22.36 -29.57
N THR A 176 -1.49 -23.53 -30.07
CA THR A 176 -0.49 -23.64 -31.14
C THR A 176 -1.01 -23.15 -32.47
N SER A 177 -2.32 -23.20 -32.72
CA SER A 177 -2.93 -22.74 -33.97
C SER A 177 -3.03 -21.21 -34.02
N LEU A 178 -3.25 -20.58 -32.88
CA LEU A 178 -3.31 -19.12 -32.71
C LEU A 178 -1.93 -18.53 -32.40
N HIS A 179 -0.93 -19.37 -32.11
CA HIS A 179 0.42 -18.98 -31.67
C HIS A 179 0.40 -18.06 -30.41
N GLY A 180 -0.53 -18.31 -29.48
CA GLY A 180 -0.69 -17.44 -28.32
C GLY A 180 -1.51 -18.05 -27.19
N TRP A 181 -1.65 -17.26 -26.13
CA TRP A 181 -2.36 -17.64 -24.92
C TRP A 181 -3.85 -17.40 -25.05
N ARG A 182 -4.65 -18.29 -24.48
CA ARG A 182 -6.10 -18.16 -24.36
C ARG A 182 -6.61 -18.75 -23.06
N LEU A 183 -7.82 -18.36 -22.64
CA LEU A 183 -8.54 -19.07 -21.58
C LEU A 183 -9.21 -20.32 -22.18
N GLU A 184 -9.06 -21.45 -21.51
CA GLU A 184 -9.79 -22.65 -21.83
C GLU A 184 -11.27 -22.41 -21.57
N HIS A 185 -12.15 -22.82 -22.49
CA HIS A 185 -13.60 -22.58 -22.41
C HIS A 185 -14.04 -21.10 -22.35
N GLU A 186 -13.16 -20.14 -22.67
CA GLU A 186 -13.44 -18.70 -22.63
C GLU A 186 -13.85 -18.18 -21.23
N LYS A 187 -13.68 -18.99 -20.18
CA LYS A 187 -14.04 -18.68 -18.79
C LYS A 187 -12.78 -18.45 -17.94
N SER A 188 -12.91 -17.54 -17.02
CA SER A 188 -11.88 -17.26 -16.00
C SER A 188 -12.43 -17.59 -14.62
N PHE A 189 -11.68 -18.35 -13.86
CA PHE A 189 -12.02 -18.63 -12.46
C PHE A 189 -12.06 -17.36 -11.61
N LEU A 190 -11.19 -16.39 -11.88
CA LEU A 190 -11.09 -15.15 -11.13
C LEU A 190 -12.10 -14.07 -11.57
N LEU A 191 -12.54 -14.07 -12.83
CA LEU A 191 -13.36 -13.00 -13.38
C LEU A 191 -14.83 -13.39 -13.60
N ASP A 192 -15.11 -14.68 -13.77
CA ASP A 192 -16.44 -15.21 -14.10
C ASP A 192 -17.01 -16.00 -12.90
N PHE A 193 -17.05 -15.37 -11.73
CA PHE A 193 -17.74 -15.94 -10.57
C PHE A 193 -19.24 -16.01 -10.91
N GLU A 194 -19.72 -17.20 -11.22
CA GLU A 194 -21.18 -17.45 -11.20
C GLU A 194 -21.54 -17.62 -9.72
N ASP A 195 -22.43 -16.75 -9.21
CA ASP A 195 -23.11 -16.96 -7.94
C ASP A 195 -23.83 -18.32 -7.99
N THR A 196 -23.23 -19.33 -7.36
CA THR A 196 -23.83 -20.67 -7.26
C THR A 196 -24.85 -20.77 -6.13
N ASP A 197 -25.34 -19.64 -5.62
CA ASP A 197 -26.45 -19.59 -4.67
C ASP A 197 -27.78 -19.37 -5.42
N LYS A 198 -28.32 -20.46 -5.96
CA LYS A 198 -29.75 -20.62 -6.27
C LYS A 198 -30.24 -21.95 -5.75
#